data_b9b5ba1ae94583fb8bdb1a0b0e5e1baa
#
_entry.id   b9b5ba1ae94583fb8bdb1a0b0e5e1baa
#
_cell.length_a   1.000
_cell.length_b   1.000
_cell.length_c   1.000
_cell.angle_alpha   90.00
_cell.angle_beta   90.00
_cell.angle_gamma   90.00
#
_symmetry.space_group_name_H-M   'P 1'
#
loop_
_entity.id
_entity.type
_entity.pdbx_description
1 polymer ?
#
loop_
_entity_poly.entity_id
_entity_poly.type
_entity_poly.pdbx_seq_one_letter_code
_entity_poly.pdbx_strand_id
1 'polypeptide(L)'
;MEPMANNHRLQAIQQLRELILCGTFAPGERLTEAALAERLALSRTPIRQALPALCQEGLLVQAGNRGYAVRRFSQQESLDALAVRAVMEGMAARTVAERGASAELLATLYACLGEGDRILASRNLRADDEQAYGAMNARFHRAIVEAANKPILTETVERCTLVPFVSPVNVVFGQRTAALAYDDLFYGHRQHGAIVSAIEQRDGARAELLFREHANTQRHSMGL
;
A
#
# COMPACT_ATOMS: atom_id res chain seq x y z
N MET A 1 -25.07 24.12 -1.44
CA MET A 1 -24.13 23.93 -2.58
C MET A 1 -22.74 23.45 -2.19
N GLU A 2 -22.34 23.47 -0.91
CA GLU A 2 -21.04 22.96 -0.44
C GLU A 2 -20.80 21.44 -0.50
N PRO A 3 -21.78 20.55 -0.30
CA PRO A 3 -21.51 19.10 -0.27
C PRO A 3 -21.00 18.54 -1.61
N MET A 4 -21.51 19.04 -2.75
CA MET A 4 -21.11 18.55 -4.08
C MET A 4 -19.71 18.98 -4.50
N ALA A 5 -19.29 20.21 -4.16
CA ALA A 5 -17.95 20.71 -4.46
C ALA A 5 -16.88 19.96 -3.65
N ASN A 6 -17.16 19.61 -2.40
CA ASN A 6 -16.26 18.83 -1.56
C ASN A 6 -16.13 17.39 -2.07
N ASN A 7 -17.21 16.79 -2.58
CA ASN A 7 -17.18 15.45 -3.15
C ASN A 7 -16.30 15.38 -4.41
N HIS A 8 -16.39 16.36 -5.33
CA HIS A 8 -15.56 16.41 -6.53
C HIS A 8 -14.06 16.65 -6.20
N ARG A 9 -13.77 17.42 -5.14
CA ARG A 9 -12.41 17.60 -4.66
C ARG A 9 -11.82 16.28 -4.14
N LEU A 10 -12.54 15.57 -3.28
CA LEU A 10 -12.10 14.28 -2.73
C LEU A 10 -11.94 13.23 -3.84
N GLN A 11 -12.86 13.20 -4.79
CA GLN A 11 -12.77 12.36 -5.97
C GLN A 11 -11.51 12.67 -6.80
N ALA A 12 -11.22 13.95 -7.05
CA ALA A 12 -10.02 14.35 -7.78
C ALA A 12 -8.74 13.93 -7.04
N ILE A 13 -8.67 14.12 -5.71
CA ILE A 13 -7.53 13.70 -4.89
C ILE A 13 -7.33 12.19 -5.02
N GLN A 14 -8.39 11.39 -4.85
CA GLN A 14 -8.31 9.94 -4.90
C GLN A 14 -7.86 9.45 -6.27
N GLN A 15 -8.49 9.89 -7.34
CA GLN A 15 -8.16 9.48 -8.70
C GLN A 15 -6.73 9.88 -9.11
N LEU A 16 -6.30 11.10 -8.77
CA LEU A 16 -4.93 11.54 -9.05
C LEU A 16 -3.90 10.75 -8.24
N ARG A 17 -4.19 10.46 -6.96
CA ARG A 17 -3.32 9.62 -6.13
C ARG A 17 -3.14 8.25 -6.75
N GLU A 18 -4.22 7.58 -7.14
CA GLU A 18 -4.18 6.28 -7.80
C GLU A 18 -3.34 6.32 -9.08
N LEU A 19 -3.55 7.32 -9.96
CA LEU A 19 -2.79 7.48 -11.18
C LEU A 19 -1.28 7.72 -10.95
N ILE A 20 -0.93 8.46 -9.90
CA ILE A 20 0.47 8.69 -9.53
C ILE A 20 1.10 7.39 -9.00
N LEU A 21 0.42 6.70 -8.07
CA LEU A 21 0.93 5.51 -7.42
C LEU A 21 1.05 4.30 -8.36
N CYS A 22 0.17 4.18 -9.35
CA CYS A 22 0.29 3.14 -10.39
C CYS A 22 1.27 3.50 -11.52
N GLY A 23 1.99 4.63 -11.42
CA GLY A 23 3.04 5.01 -12.37
C GLY A 23 2.52 5.55 -13.71
N THR A 24 1.25 5.95 -13.79
CA THR A 24 0.67 6.55 -15.00
C THR A 24 1.40 7.84 -15.40
N PHE A 25 1.91 8.57 -14.42
CA PHE A 25 2.75 9.74 -14.62
C PHE A 25 4.20 9.41 -14.26
N ALA A 26 5.12 9.80 -15.12
CA ALA A 26 6.55 9.56 -14.88
C ALA A 26 7.08 10.40 -13.69
N PRO A 27 8.04 9.90 -12.89
CA PRO A 27 8.70 10.67 -11.86
C PRO A 27 9.32 11.97 -12.44
N GLY A 28 8.91 13.11 -11.92
CA GLY A 28 9.31 14.44 -12.39
C GLY A 28 8.45 14.99 -13.53
N GLU A 29 7.44 14.26 -13.99
CA GLU A 29 6.51 14.75 -14.99
C GLU A 29 5.74 15.97 -14.47
N ARG A 30 5.66 17.02 -15.30
CA ARG A 30 4.91 18.23 -14.95
C ARG A 30 3.42 18.03 -15.22
N LEU A 31 2.63 18.30 -14.21
CA LEU A 31 1.18 18.17 -14.26
C LEU A 31 0.54 19.56 -14.43
N THR A 32 -0.35 19.69 -15.41
CA THR A 32 -1.11 20.92 -15.64
C THR A 32 -2.58 20.72 -15.29
N GLU A 33 -3.20 21.74 -14.70
CA GLU A 33 -4.65 21.71 -14.37
C GLU A 33 -5.52 21.36 -15.58
N ALA A 34 -5.15 21.84 -16.76
CA ALA A 34 -5.92 21.63 -17.98
C ALA A 34 -5.90 20.16 -18.44
N ALA A 35 -4.70 19.58 -18.55
CA ALA A 35 -4.55 18.17 -18.97
C ALA A 35 -5.19 17.21 -17.97
N LEU A 36 -5.07 17.49 -16.65
CA LEU A 36 -5.68 16.67 -15.61
C LEU A 36 -7.21 16.78 -15.62
N ALA A 37 -7.76 17.98 -15.82
CA ALA A 37 -9.19 18.20 -15.91
C ALA A 37 -9.81 17.43 -17.10
N GLU A 38 -9.15 17.47 -18.26
CA GLU A 38 -9.54 16.70 -19.44
C GLU A 38 -9.48 15.20 -19.18
N ARG A 39 -8.36 14.70 -18.63
CA ARG A 39 -8.14 13.28 -18.38
C ARG A 39 -9.15 12.68 -17.41
N LEU A 40 -9.53 13.42 -16.36
CA LEU A 40 -10.45 12.96 -15.32
C LEU A 40 -11.93 13.32 -15.61
N ALA A 41 -12.21 13.98 -16.71
CA ALA A 41 -13.53 14.52 -17.03
C ALA A 41 -14.11 15.38 -15.90
N LEU A 42 -13.26 16.18 -15.22
CA LEU A 42 -13.59 17.10 -14.15
C LEU A 42 -13.34 18.56 -14.56
N SER A 43 -14.00 19.50 -13.90
CA SER A 43 -13.65 20.90 -14.06
C SER A 43 -12.28 21.24 -13.44
N ARG A 44 -11.68 22.38 -13.82
CA ARG A 44 -10.36 22.80 -13.30
C ARG A 44 -10.39 23.12 -11.79
N THR A 45 -11.53 23.48 -11.23
CA THR A 45 -11.63 23.89 -9.82
C THR A 45 -11.28 22.75 -8.85
N PRO A 46 -11.91 21.56 -8.89
CA PRO A 46 -11.53 20.44 -8.01
C PRO A 46 -10.09 20.00 -8.25
N ILE A 47 -9.57 20.03 -9.49
CA ILE A 47 -8.16 19.71 -9.78
C ILE A 47 -7.23 20.70 -9.08
N ARG A 48 -7.47 22.00 -9.19
CA ARG A 48 -6.68 23.04 -8.52
C ARG A 48 -6.67 22.87 -7.01
N GLN A 49 -7.76 22.42 -6.41
CA GLN A 49 -7.86 22.15 -4.98
C GLN A 49 -7.19 20.82 -4.57
N ALA A 50 -7.11 19.85 -5.46
CA ALA A 50 -6.48 18.55 -5.20
C ALA A 50 -4.94 18.62 -5.23
N LEU A 51 -4.36 19.40 -6.14
CA LEU A 51 -2.90 19.47 -6.32
C LEU A 51 -2.13 19.90 -5.05
N PRO A 52 -2.55 20.94 -4.30
CA PRO A 52 -1.91 21.28 -3.02
C PRO A 52 -2.02 20.15 -1.99
N ALA A 53 -3.14 19.44 -1.93
CA ALA A 53 -3.32 18.31 -1.01
C ALA A 53 -2.33 17.18 -1.31
N LEU A 54 -2.20 16.80 -2.59
CA LEU A 54 -1.24 15.79 -3.04
C LEU A 54 0.22 16.24 -2.83
N CYS A 55 0.49 17.55 -2.86
CA CYS A 55 1.79 18.10 -2.51
C CYS A 55 2.06 17.98 -0.99
N GLN A 56 1.06 18.22 -0.15
CA GLN A 56 1.16 17.99 1.30
C GLN A 56 1.33 16.51 1.65
N GLU A 57 0.72 15.61 0.89
CA GLU A 57 0.94 14.17 0.99
C GLU A 57 2.34 13.75 0.53
N GLY A 58 3.08 14.64 -0.14
CA GLY A 58 4.43 14.36 -0.64
C GLY A 58 4.47 13.58 -1.95
N LEU A 59 3.35 13.40 -2.65
CA LEU A 59 3.28 12.77 -3.98
C LEU A 59 3.67 13.73 -5.10
N LEU A 60 3.47 15.02 -4.88
CA LEU A 60 3.83 16.08 -5.80
C LEU A 60 4.82 17.06 -5.16
N VAL A 61 5.56 17.75 -6.00
CA VAL A 61 6.40 18.88 -5.61
C VAL A 61 6.01 20.12 -6.40
N GLN A 62 6.19 21.31 -5.83
CA GLN A 62 6.02 22.54 -6.57
C GLN A 62 7.09 22.67 -7.67
N ALA A 63 6.66 22.94 -8.89
CA ALA A 63 7.51 23.11 -10.07
C ALA A 63 7.40 24.54 -10.61
N GLY A 64 8.19 25.44 -10.04
CA GLY A 64 8.10 26.89 -10.34
C GLY A 64 6.89 27.57 -9.68
N ASN A 65 6.55 28.78 -10.12
CA ASN A 65 5.60 29.64 -9.40
C ASN A 65 4.12 29.19 -9.48
N ARG A 66 3.74 28.28 -10.38
CA ARG A 66 2.33 27.89 -10.60
C ARG A 66 2.14 26.46 -11.09
N GLY A 67 3.11 25.58 -10.92
CA GLY A 67 3.03 24.22 -11.43
C GLY A 67 3.33 23.17 -10.36
N TYR A 68 2.96 21.94 -10.66
CA TYR A 68 3.27 20.76 -9.87
C TYR A 68 3.96 19.73 -10.76
N ALA A 69 4.82 18.91 -10.14
CA ALA A 69 5.43 17.76 -10.80
C ALA A 69 5.34 16.54 -9.88
N VAL A 70 5.31 15.36 -10.46
CA VAL A 70 5.37 14.10 -9.72
C VAL A 70 6.70 14.05 -8.97
N ARG A 71 6.66 13.79 -7.66
CA ARG A 71 7.86 13.68 -6.85
C ARG A 71 8.74 12.52 -7.35
N ARG A 72 10.03 12.75 -7.38
CA ARG A 72 11.02 11.69 -7.57
C ARG A 72 11.39 11.14 -6.20
N PHE A 73 11.25 9.84 -6.04
CA PHE A 73 11.70 9.15 -4.85
C PHE A 73 13.03 8.45 -5.15
N SER A 74 13.97 8.54 -4.24
CA SER A 74 15.19 7.74 -4.31
C SER A 74 14.93 6.32 -3.82
N GLN A 75 15.77 5.39 -4.24
CA GLN A 75 15.76 4.02 -3.73
C GLN A 75 15.90 3.96 -2.21
N GLN A 76 16.76 4.83 -1.64
CA GLN A 76 16.93 4.92 -0.20
C GLN A 76 15.66 5.35 0.53
N GLU A 77 14.91 6.33 -0.01
CA GLU A 77 13.63 6.73 0.58
C GLU A 77 12.61 5.58 0.58
N SER A 78 12.59 4.75 -0.47
CA SER A 78 11.72 3.57 -0.51
C SER A 78 12.13 2.52 0.54
N LEU A 79 13.44 2.27 0.71
CA LEU A 79 13.95 1.37 1.74
C LEU A 79 13.65 1.88 3.16
N ASP A 80 13.83 3.17 3.41
CA ASP A 80 13.56 3.79 4.71
C ASP A 80 12.06 3.73 5.04
N ALA A 81 11.20 4.05 4.07
CA ALA A 81 9.76 3.95 4.25
C ALA A 81 9.29 2.50 4.49
N LEU A 82 9.88 1.52 3.78
CA LEU A 82 9.60 0.10 4.01
C LEU A 82 10.03 -0.33 5.42
N ALA A 83 11.21 0.11 5.89
CA ALA A 83 11.70 -0.22 7.23
C ALA A 83 10.80 0.38 8.33
N VAL A 84 10.36 1.64 8.18
CA VAL A 84 9.41 2.27 9.10
C VAL A 84 8.08 1.53 9.09
N ARG A 85 7.54 1.21 7.91
CA ARG A 85 6.28 0.45 7.77
C ARG A 85 6.37 -0.90 8.47
N ALA A 86 7.46 -1.64 8.27
CA ALA A 86 7.68 -2.94 8.90
C ALA A 86 7.62 -2.88 10.43
N VAL A 87 8.24 -1.84 11.03
CA VAL A 87 8.21 -1.64 12.48
C VAL A 87 6.80 -1.29 12.97
N MET A 88 6.09 -0.41 12.26
CA MET A 88 4.73 0.00 12.63
C MET A 88 3.73 -1.15 12.49
N GLU A 89 3.76 -1.89 11.39
CA GLU A 89 2.89 -3.05 11.19
C GLU A 89 3.21 -4.18 12.18
N GLY A 90 4.49 -4.41 12.50
CA GLY A 90 4.89 -5.33 13.56
C GLY A 90 4.33 -4.93 14.93
N MET A 91 4.41 -3.65 15.28
CA MET A 91 3.80 -3.11 16.52
C MET A 91 2.27 -3.28 16.51
N ALA A 92 1.62 -3.11 15.37
CA ALA A 92 0.18 -3.34 15.22
C ALA A 92 -0.16 -4.83 15.51
N ALA A 93 0.54 -5.75 14.85
CA ALA A 93 0.35 -7.19 15.03
C ALA A 93 0.56 -7.62 16.48
N ARG A 94 1.63 -7.12 17.14
CA ARG A 94 1.86 -7.34 18.57
C ARG A 94 0.69 -6.84 19.42
N THR A 95 0.26 -5.61 19.18
CA THR A 95 -0.85 -5.00 19.96
C THR A 95 -2.13 -5.81 19.83
N VAL A 96 -2.45 -6.29 18.62
CA VAL A 96 -3.61 -7.13 18.34
C VAL A 96 -3.49 -8.49 19.04
N ALA A 97 -2.33 -9.14 18.94
CA ALA A 97 -2.07 -10.43 19.57
C ALA A 97 -2.20 -10.35 21.10
N GLU A 98 -1.52 -9.39 21.75
CA GLU A 98 -1.55 -9.22 23.21
C GLU A 98 -2.95 -8.89 23.76
N ARG A 99 -3.73 -8.09 23.02
CA ARG A 99 -5.11 -7.76 23.38
C ARG A 99 -6.07 -8.94 23.17
N GLY A 100 -5.76 -9.81 22.23
CA GLY A 100 -6.64 -10.83 21.66
C GLY A 100 -7.41 -10.30 20.46
N ALA A 101 -7.24 -10.96 19.32
CA ALA A 101 -7.94 -10.62 18.09
C ALA A 101 -9.45 -10.92 18.22
N SER A 102 -10.30 -10.06 17.63
CA SER A 102 -11.73 -10.33 17.56
C SER A 102 -12.02 -11.45 16.55
N ALA A 103 -13.18 -12.10 16.69
CA ALA A 103 -13.62 -13.14 15.77
C ALA A 103 -13.77 -12.59 14.32
N GLU A 104 -14.21 -11.35 14.18
CA GLU A 104 -14.36 -10.67 12.88
C GLU A 104 -13.02 -10.44 12.21
N LEU A 105 -12.00 -10.03 13.00
CA LEU A 105 -10.65 -9.87 12.48
C LEU A 105 -10.09 -11.21 12.02
N LEU A 106 -10.16 -12.24 12.86
CA LEU A 106 -9.68 -13.58 12.50
C LEU A 106 -10.38 -14.11 11.25
N ALA A 107 -11.70 -13.94 11.15
CA ALA A 107 -12.45 -14.32 9.95
C ALA A 107 -11.93 -13.59 8.70
N THR A 108 -11.65 -12.29 8.80
CA THR A 108 -11.08 -11.49 7.70
C THR A 108 -9.69 -12.00 7.30
N LEU A 109 -8.83 -12.28 8.28
CA LEU A 109 -7.46 -12.77 8.03
C LEU A 109 -7.48 -14.15 7.38
N TYR A 110 -8.32 -15.08 7.87
CA TYR A 110 -8.48 -16.40 7.27
C TYR A 110 -9.09 -16.34 5.87
N ALA A 111 -10.01 -15.41 5.61
CA ALA A 111 -10.53 -15.19 4.26
C ALA A 111 -9.41 -14.73 3.30
N CYS A 112 -8.52 -13.84 3.74
CA CYS A 112 -7.34 -13.43 2.97
C CYS A 112 -6.39 -14.63 2.72
N LEU A 113 -6.13 -15.47 3.73
CA LEU A 113 -5.32 -16.67 3.55
C LEU A 113 -5.93 -17.61 2.50
N GLY A 114 -7.22 -17.92 2.62
CA GLY A 114 -7.90 -18.80 1.67
C GLY A 114 -7.98 -18.22 0.25
N GLU A 115 -8.04 -16.89 0.09
CA GLU A 115 -7.97 -16.24 -1.21
C GLU A 115 -6.56 -16.34 -1.80
N GLY A 116 -5.52 -16.08 -1.01
CA GLY A 116 -4.14 -16.22 -1.43
C GLY A 116 -3.80 -17.66 -1.83
N ASP A 117 -4.26 -18.66 -1.06
CA ASP A 117 -4.09 -20.07 -1.41
C ASP A 117 -4.71 -20.40 -2.76
N ARG A 118 -5.90 -19.87 -3.07
CA ARG A 118 -6.57 -20.07 -4.36
C ARG A 118 -5.83 -19.42 -5.52
N ILE A 119 -5.34 -18.21 -5.33
CA ILE A 119 -4.57 -17.47 -6.36
C ILE A 119 -3.26 -18.22 -6.64
N LEU A 120 -2.57 -18.69 -5.60
CA LEU A 120 -1.28 -19.36 -5.70
C LEU A 120 -1.39 -20.88 -5.96
N ALA A 121 -2.59 -21.42 -6.19
CA ALA A 121 -2.77 -22.83 -6.55
C ALA A 121 -2.09 -23.20 -7.87
N SER A 122 -1.92 -22.24 -8.77
CA SER A 122 -1.16 -22.38 -10.01
C SER A 122 0.17 -21.66 -9.92
N ARG A 123 1.24 -22.31 -10.40
CA ARG A 123 2.56 -21.62 -10.53
C ARG A 123 2.62 -20.66 -11.72
N ASN A 124 1.65 -20.71 -12.62
CA ASN A 124 1.61 -19.86 -13.81
C ASN A 124 0.66 -18.66 -13.55
N LEU A 125 1.17 -17.67 -12.83
CA LEU A 125 0.41 -16.45 -12.51
C LEU A 125 0.25 -15.57 -13.75
N ARG A 126 -0.95 -15.04 -13.92
CA ARG A 126 -1.30 -14.03 -14.92
C ARG A 126 -1.34 -12.65 -14.25
N ALA A 127 -1.35 -11.59 -15.03
CA ALA A 127 -1.43 -10.21 -14.51
C ALA A 127 -2.65 -9.99 -13.60
N ASP A 128 -3.79 -10.60 -13.92
CA ASP A 128 -5.01 -10.54 -13.09
C ASP A 128 -4.80 -11.23 -11.73
N ASP A 129 -4.04 -12.33 -11.69
CA ASP A 129 -3.73 -13.06 -10.46
C ASP A 129 -2.80 -12.24 -9.56
N GLU A 130 -1.82 -11.54 -10.14
CA GLU A 130 -0.92 -10.63 -9.43
C GLU A 130 -1.69 -9.44 -8.84
N GLN A 131 -2.60 -8.85 -9.60
CA GLN A 131 -3.45 -7.76 -9.14
C GLN A 131 -4.39 -8.22 -8.01
N ALA A 132 -5.01 -9.38 -8.15
CA ALA A 132 -5.87 -9.97 -7.14
C ALA A 132 -5.11 -10.25 -5.84
N TYR A 133 -3.89 -10.82 -5.97
CA TYR A 133 -3.03 -11.05 -4.81
C TYR A 133 -2.65 -9.74 -4.12
N GLY A 134 -2.25 -8.71 -4.86
CA GLY A 134 -1.93 -7.39 -4.30
C GLY A 134 -3.10 -6.78 -3.54
N ALA A 135 -4.31 -6.88 -4.07
CA ALA A 135 -5.53 -6.38 -3.41
C ALA A 135 -5.82 -7.16 -2.11
N MET A 136 -5.69 -8.49 -2.13
CA MET A 136 -5.82 -9.35 -0.95
C MET A 136 -4.75 -9.00 0.10
N ASN A 137 -3.50 -8.89 -0.32
CA ASN A 137 -2.37 -8.55 0.53
C ASN A 137 -2.57 -7.20 1.25
N ALA A 138 -3.02 -6.19 0.53
CA ALA A 138 -3.34 -4.88 1.11
C ALA A 138 -4.48 -4.96 2.14
N ARG A 139 -5.50 -5.78 1.91
CA ARG A 139 -6.58 -6.01 2.90
C ARG A 139 -6.06 -6.68 4.15
N PHE A 140 -5.18 -7.68 4.01
CA PHE A 140 -4.56 -8.38 5.12
C PHE A 140 -3.79 -7.41 6.04
N HIS A 141 -2.88 -6.63 5.49
CA HIS A 141 -2.09 -5.64 6.22
C HIS A 141 -2.97 -4.60 6.90
N ARG A 142 -3.89 -4.01 6.15
CA ARG A 142 -4.80 -2.99 6.66
C ARG A 142 -5.67 -3.48 7.80
N ALA A 143 -6.22 -4.68 7.72
CA ALA A 143 -7.06 -5.25 8.77
C ALA A 143 -6.33 -5.33 10.12
N ILE A 144 -5.06 -5.70 10.13
CA ILE A 144 -4.24 -5.77 11.35
C ILE A 144 -3.93 -4.37 11.88
N VAL A 145 -3.56 -3.43 10.99
CA VAL A 145 -3.24 -2.06 11.36
C VAL A 145 -4.45 -1.35 11.97
N GLU A 146 -5.62 -1.46 11.36
CA GLU A 146 -6.88 -0.87 11.85
C GLU A 146 -7.29 -1.50 13.18
N ALA A 147 -7.19 -2.83 13.33
CA ALA A 147 -7.52 -3.54 14.55
C ALA A 147 -6.62 -3.16 15.75
N ALA A 148 -5.41 -2.67 15.51
CA ALA A 148 -4.55 -2.16 16.57
C ALA A 148 -5.16 -0.92 17.28
N ASN A 149 -6.05 -0.20 16.60
CA ASN A 149 -6.74 1.00 17.11
C ASN A 149 -5.76 2.05 17.65
N LYS A 150 -4.73 2.37 16.86
CA LYS A 150 -3.69 3.35 17.18
C LYS A 150 -3.61 4.39 16.04
N PRO A 151 -4.33 5.53 16.11
CA PRO A 151 -4.45 6.49 15.01
C PRO A 151 -3.09 6.96 14.45
N ILE A 152 -2.13 7.30 15.30
CA ILE A 152 -0.79 7.74 14.88
C ILE A 152 -0.04 6.64 14.11
N LEU A 153 -0.16 5.39 14.56
CA LEU A 153 0.45 4.24 13.87
C LEU A 153 -0.19 4.08 12.49
N THR A 154 -1.52 4.10 12.41
CA THR A 154 -2.27 3.98 11.16
C THR A 154 -1.86 5.08 10.18
N GLU A 155 -1.86 6.35 10.60
CA GLU A 155 -1.43 7.47 9.77
C GLU A 155 0.02 7.32 9.28
N THR A 156 0.92 6.82 10.15
CA THR A 156 2.32 6.60 9.77
C THR A 156 2.45 5.52 8.70
N VAL A 157 1.74 4.40 8.85
CA VAL A 157 1.71 3.34 7.83
C VAL A 157 1.15 3.87 6.50
N GLU A 158 0.02 4.59 6.54
CA GLU A 158 -0.56 5.20 5.35
C GLU A 158 0.42 6.12 4.63
N ARG A 159 1.16 6.96 5.37
CA ARG A 159 2.19 7.82 4.78
C ARG A 159 3.33 7.03 4.13
N CYS A 160 3.76 5.92 4.73
CA CYS A 160 4.77 5.05 4.13
C CYS A 160 4.28 4.45 2.81
N THR A 161 2.99 4.08 2.71
CA THR A 161 2.41 3.49 1.49
C THR A 161 2.29 4.47 0.32
N LEU A 162 2.43 5.78 0.55
CA LEU A 162 2.50 6.79 -0.50
C LEU A 162 3.88 6.82 -1.21
N VAL A 163 4.90 6.18 -0.63
CA VAL A 163 6.20 6.03 -1.29
C VAL A 163 6.09 4.89 -2.32
N PRO A 164 6.52 5.10 -3.59
CA PRO A 164 6.44 4.07 -4.61
C PRO A 164 7.10 2.77 -4.17
N PHE A 165 6.50 1.65 -4.57
CA PHE A 165 6.92 0.28 -4.26
C PHE A 165 6.78 -0.15 -2.79
N VAL A 166 6.41 0.75 -1.87
CA VAL A 166 6.26 0.41 -0.45
C VAL A 166 4.84 -0.08 -0.12
N SER A 167 3.84 0.23 -0.93
CA SER A 167 2.46 -0.22 -0.71
C SER A 167 2.34 -1.75 -0.77
N PRO A 168 1.56 -2.39 0.14
CA PRO A 168 1.25 -3.82 0.08
C PRO A 168 0.50 -4.25 -1.19
N VAL A 169 -0.08 -3.32 -1.94
CA VAL A 169 -0.70 -3.61 -3.26
C VAL A 169 0.37 -3.97 -4.29
N ASN A 170 1.56 -3.38 -4.18
CA ASN A 170 2.65 -3.57 -5.12
C ASN A 170 3.47 -4.81 -4.74
N VAL A 171 3.05 -5.99 -5.15
CA VAL A 171 3.66 -7.27 -4.78
C VAL A 171 4.64 -7.83 -5.80
N VAL A 172 4.58 -7.35 -7.06
CA VAL A 172 5.49 -7.72 -8.13
C VAL A 172 6.15 -6.48 -8.71
N PHE A 173 7.46 -6.49 -8.80
CA PHE A 173 8.24 -5.34 -9.24
C PHE A 173 9.20 -5.73 -10.38
N GLY A 174 9.14 -4.94 -11.46
CA GLY A 174 10.12 -4.99 -12.53
C GLY A 174 10.02 -6.19 -13.46
N GLN A 175 11.07 -6.43 -14.24
CA GLN A 175 11.18 -7.50 -15.25
C GLN A 175 11.67 -8.81 -14.61
N ARG A 176 10.95 -9.34 -13.62
CA ARG A 176 11.30 -10.65 -13.04
C ARG A 176 10.66 -11.77 -13.86
N THR A 177 11.28 -12.94 -13.87
CA THR A 177 10.64 -14.11 -14.46
C THR A 177 9.40 -14.50 -13.65
N ALA A 178 8.37 -15.02 -14.30
CA ALA A 178 7.14 -15.46 -13.64
C ALA A 178 7.40 -16.48 -12.51
N ALA A 179 8.41 -17.32 -12.64
CA ALA A 179 8.79 -18.30 -11.62
C ALA A 179 9.33 -17.62 -10.34
N LEU A 180 10.21 -16.62 -10.48
CA LEU A 180 10.74 -15.89 -9.32
C LEU A 180 9.65 -15.05 -8.64
N ALA A 181 8.75 -14.45 -9.42
CA ALA A 181 7.60 -13.75 -8.88
C ALA A 181 6.69 -14.68 -8.06
N TYR A 182 6.40 -15.88 -8.57
CA TYR A 182 5.62 -16.87 -7.82
C TYR A 182 6.27 -17.26 -6.50
N ASP A 183 7.57 -17.57 -6.51
CA ASP A 183 8.27 -18.03 -5.30
C ASP A 183 8.28 -16.95 -4.21
N ASP A 184 8.44 -15.67 -4.56
CA ASP A 184 8.35 -14.55 -3.62
C ASP A 184 6.95 -14.40 -3.03
N LEU A 185 5.91 -14.45 -3.87
CA LEU A 185 4.52 -14.36 -3.42
C LEU A 185 4.14 -15.55 -2.53
N PHE A 186 4.54 -16.76 -2.92
CA PHE A 186 4.29 -17.97 -2.14
C PHE A 186 4.97 -17.92 -0.77
N TYR A 187 6.24 -17.49 -0.72
CA TYR A 187 6.96 -17.33 0.54
C TYR A 187 6.31 -16.28 1.43
N GLY A 188 5.98 -15.10 0.90
CA GLY A 188 5.28 -14.05 1.63
C GLY A 188 3.91 -14.52 2.15
N HIS A 189 3.18 -15.28 1.34
CA HIS A 189 1.89 -15.83 1.75
C HIS A 189 2.01 -16.84 2.90
N ARG A 190 3.03 -17.69 2.89
CA ARG A 190 3.32 -18.60 4.03
C ARG A 190 3.62 -17.84 5.31
N GLN A 191 4.28 -16.68 5.20
CA GLN A 191 4.51 -15.81 6.36
C GLN A 191 3.21 -15.21 6.89
N HIS A 192 2.22 -14.85 6.03
CA HIS A 192 0.89 -14.42 6.49
C HIS A 192 0.25 -15.48 7.40
N GLY A 193 0.28 -16.76 7.01
CA GLY A 193 -0.23 -17.84 7.84
C GLY A 193 0.46 -17.93 9.22
N ALA A 194 1.79 -17.75 9.25
CA ALA A 194 2.55 -17.72 10.50
C ALA A 194 2.19 -16.51 11.38
N ILE A 195 1.97 -15.33 10.77
CA ILE A 195 1.53 -14.12 11.48
C ILE A 195 0.15 -14.34 12.11
N VAL A 196 -0.83 -14.87 11.34
CA VAL A 196 -2.18 -15.14 11.86
C VAL A 196 -2.12 -16.12 13.01
N SER A 197 -1.33 -17.20 12.89
CA SER A 197 -1.13 -18.17 13.98
C SER A 197 -0.55 -17.54 15.24
N ALA A 198 0.43 -16.64 15.13
CA ALA A 198 0.99 -15.93 16.27
C ALA A 198 -0.02 -14.98 16.92
N ILE A 199 -0.83 -14.29 16.13
CA ILE A 199 -1.91 -13.40 16.62
C ILE A 199 -2.96 -14.23 17.39
N GLU A 200 -3.41 -15.35 16.82
CA GLU A 200 -4.42 -16.22 17.43
C GLU A 200 -3.92 -16.84 18.75
N GLN A 201 -2.64 -17.21 18.81
CA GLN A 201 -1.99 -17.74 20.01
C GLN A 201 -1.65 -16.65 21.05
N ARG A 202 -1.95 -15.38 20.76
CA ARG A 202 -1.60 -14.23 21.61
C ARG A 202 -0.10 -14.06 21.84
N ASP A 203 0.73 -14.57 20.92
CA ASP A 203 2.18 -14.39 20.98
C ASP A 203 2.58 -13.09 20.29
N GLY A 204 2.47 -11.98 21.01
CA GLY A 204 2.72 -10.64 20.49
C GLY A 204 4.17 -10.44 20.02
N ALA A 205 5.14 -11.00 20.76
CA ALA A 205 6.55 -10.88 20.37
C ALA A 205 6.83 -11.59 19.04
N ARG A 206 6.29 -12.79 18.87
CA ARG A 206 6.42 -13.54 17.63
C ARG A 206 5.67 -12.86 16.47
N ALA A 207 4.45 -12.38 16.70
CA ALA A 207 3.68 -11.66 15.69
C ALA A 207 4.45 -10.43 15.15
N GLU A 208 5.06 -9.63 16.05
CA GLU A 208 5.91 -8.50 15.69
C GLU A 208 7.11 -8.92 14.84
N LEU A 209 7.87 -9.93 15.28
CA LEU A 209 9.07 -10.39 14.58
C LEU A 209 8.74 -10.93 13.19
N LEU A 210 7.70 -11.74 13.07
CA LEU A 210 7.25 -12.31 11.80
C LEU A 210 6.81 -11.21 10.82
N PHE A 211 6.12 -10.19 11.30
CA PHE A 211 5.70 -9.08 10.46
C PHE A 211 6.87 -8.24 9.97
N ARG A 212 7.85 -7.99 10.84
CA ARG A 212 9.08 -7.28 10.46
C ARG A 212 9.91 -8.06 9.44
N GLU A 213 10.00 -9.38 9.62
CA GLU A 213 10.67 -10.27 8.67
C GLU A 213 9.92 -10.33 7.33
N HIS A 214 8.58 -10.30 7.36
CA HIS A 214 7.75 -10.29 6.16
C HIS A 214 8.05 -9.11 5.23
N ALA A 215 8.44 -7.96 5.74
CA ALA A 215 8.86 -6.83 4.92
C ALA A 215 10.11 -7.10 4.05
N ASN A 216 10.95 -8.08 4.43
CA ASN A 216 12.10 -8.49 3.62
C ASN A 216 11.67 -9.14 2.29
N THR A 217 10.50 -9.77 2.21
CA THR A 217 9.99 -10.29 0.93
C THR A 217 9.77 -9.17 -0.08
N GLN A 218 9.20 -8.06 0.36
CA GLN A 218 8.99 -6.89 -0.49
C GLN A 218 10.33 -6.24 -0.88
N ARG A 219 11.27 -6.12 0.05
CA ARG A 219 12.63 -5.64 -0.24
C ARG A 219 13.29 -6.50 -1.32
N HIS A 220 13.21 -7.82 -1.19
CA HIS A 220 13.77 -8.76 -2.15
C HIS A 220 13.12 -8.61 -3.53
N SER A 221 11.79 -8.45 -3.58
CA SER A 221 11.05 -8.20 -4.82
C SER A 221 11.45 -6.89 -5.53
N MET A 222 11.93 -5.89 -4.77
CA MET A 222 12.46 -4.64 -5.33
C MET A 222 13.86 -4.81 -5.96
N GLY A 223 14.48 -5.98 -5.85
CA GLY A 223 15.84 -6.24 -6.34
C GLY A 223 16.94 -5.59 -5.50
N LEU A 224 16.67 -5.41 -4.21
CA LEU A 224 17.50 -4.67 -3.25
C LEU A 224 18.04 -5.55 -2.12
#